data_d6df84bee776d03b18ddcf4735277fba
#
_entry.id   d6df84bee776d03b18ddcf4735277fba
#
_cell.length_a   1.000
_cell.length_b   1.000
_cell.length_c   1.000
_cell.angle_alpha   90.00
_cell.angle_beta   90.00
_cell.angle_gamma   90.00
#
_symmetry.space_group_name_H-M   'P 1'
#
loop_
_entity.id
_entity.type
_entity.pdbx_description
1 polymer ?
#
loop_
_entity_poly.entity_id
_entity_poly.type
_entity_poly.pdbx_seq_one_letter_code
_entity_poly.pdbx_strand_id
1 'polypeptide(L)'
;MLENHHARQAYERFRLQWMIDHGYSLADLVRNLESMILEDENESGVRTDLSSLFQDWEYGIGFGGAIWPCFEEFLENEYPTILEKERE
;
A
#
# COMPACT_ATOMS: atom_id res chain seq x y z
N MET A 1 -1.90 10.16 17.59
CA MET A 1 -2.88 9.61 16.71
C MET A 1 -3.01 8.10 16.87
N LEU A 2 -4.18 7.66 16.88
CA LEU A 2 -4.44 6.27 17.11
C LEU A 2 -4.33 5.48 15.84
N GLU A 3 -3.38 4.61 15.78
CA GLU A 3 -3.39 3.64 14.72
C GLU A 3 -4.51 2.67 15.01
N ASN A 4 -5.43 2.59 14.09
CA ASN A 4 -6.46 1.59 14.17
C ASN A 4 -5.87 0.27 13.68
N HIS A 5 -5.47 -0.55 14.63
CA HIS A 5 -4.83 -1.84 14.35
C HIS A 5 -5.72 -2.73 13.49
N HIS A 6 -7.01 -2.70 13.73
CA HIS A 6 -7.98 -3.47 12.97
C HIS A 6 -8.02 -2.99 11.50
N ALA A 7 -8.04 -1.68 11.30
CA ALA A 7 -8.03 -1.12 9.94
C ALA A 7 -6.77 -1.50 9.19
N ARG A 8 -5.64 -1.49 9.87
CA ARG A 8 -4.37 -1.88 9.29
C ARG A 8 -4.36 -3.32 8.82
N GLN A 9 -4.85 -4.23 9.66
CA GLN A 9 -4.96 -5.65 9.29
C GLN A 9 -5.95 -5.85 8.15
N ALA A 10 -7.06 -5.13 8.17
CA ALA A 10 -8.04 -5.18 7.10
C ALA A 10 -7.44 -4.70 5.78
N TYR A 11 -6.64 -3.65 5.84
CA TYR A 11 -5.95 -3.12 4.66
C TYR A 11 -4.96 -4.13 4.07
N GLU A 12 -4.22 -4.82 4.91
CA GLU A 12 -3.29 -5.85 4.44
C GLU A 12 -4.02 -6.95 3.67
N ARG A 13 -5.15 -7.40 4.19
CA ARG A 13 -5.99 -8.40 3.50
C ARG A 13 -6.55 -7.85 2.19
N PHE A 14 -6.98 -6.60 2.22
CA PHE A 14 -7.50 -5.93 1.03
C PHE A 14 -6.46 -5.86 -0.07
N ARG A 15 -5.22 -5.49 0.27
CA ARG A 15 -4.13 -5.43 -0.71
C ARG A 15 -3.86 -6.78 -1.35
N LEU A 16 -3.80 -7.82 -0.53
CA LEU A 16 -3.56 -9.17 -1.03
C LEU A 16 -4.67 -9.61 -1.98
N GLN A 17 -5.91 -9.40 -1.60
CA GLN A 17 -7.04 -9.75 -2.43
C GLN A 17 -7.07 -8.92 -3.71
N TRP A 18 -6.76 -7.63 -3.61
CA TRP A 18 -6.71 -6.74 -4.76
C TRP A 18 -5.68 -7.23 -5.80
N MET A 19 -4.52 -7.63 -5.33
CA MET A 19 -3.46 -8.16 -6.20
C MET A 19 -3.90 -9.45 -6.89
N ILE A 20 -4.51 -10.34 -6.14
CA ILE A 20 -5.03 -11.60 -6.70
C ILE A 20 -6.08 -11.31 -7.77
N ASP A 21 -7.02 -10.43 -7.46
CA ASP A 21 -8.13 -10.10 -8.36
C ASP A 21 -7.66 -9.42 -9.65
N HIS A 22 -6.55 -8.69 -9.59
CA HIS A 22 -6.01 -7.98 -10.74
C HIS A 22 -4.86 -8.71 -11.43
N GLY A 23 -4.56 -9.92 -10.98
CA GLY A 23 -3.56 -10.76 -11.63
C GLY A 23 -2.11 -10.36 -11.42
N TYR A 24 -1.79 -9.66 -10.35
CA TYR A 24 -0.41 -9.28 -10.04
C TYR A 24 0.35 -10.43 -9.39
N SER A 25 1.61 -10.57 -9.78
CA SER A 25 2.52 -11.57 -9.23
C SER A 25 3.50 -10.94 -8.26
N LEU A 26 4.25 -11.77 -7.54
CA LEU A 26 5.33 -11.29 -6.68
C LEU A 26 6.38 -10.50 -7.48
N ALA A 27 6.66 -10.94 -8.70
CA ALA A 27 7.62 -10.22 -9.56
C ALA A 27 7.14 -8.80 -9.87
N ASP A 28 5.83 -8.61 -10.07
CA ASP A 28 5.27 -7.29 -10.30
C ASP A 28 5.45 -6.39 -9.08
N LEU A 29 5.28 -6.95 -7.90
CA LEU A 29 5.46 -6.26 -6.64
C LEU A 29 6.89 -5.76 -6.48
N VAL A 30 7.86 -6.65 -6.73
CA VAL A 30 9.28 -6.31 -6.63
C VAL A 30 9.65 -5.22 -7.62
N ARG A 31 9.16 -5.32 -8.86
CA ARG A 31 9.43 -4.30 -9.87
C ARG A 31 8.87 -2.94 -9.49
N ASN A 32 7.68 -2.92 -8.92
CA ASN A 32 7.07 -1.67 -8.46
C ASN A 32 7.92 -1.03 -7.36
N LEU A 33 8.35 -1.81 -6.38
CA LEU A 33 9.19 -1.32 -5.30
C LEU A 33 10.54 -0.81 -5.80
N GLU A 34 11.17 -1.55 -6.71
CA GLU A 34 12.44 -1.12 -7.32
C GLU A 34 12.30 0.22 -8.03
N SER A 35 11.21 0.40 -8.78
CA SER A 35 10.94 1.66 -9.48
C SER A 35 10.82 2.81 -8.50
N MET A 36 10.15 2.61 -7.39
CA MET A 36 10.01 3.65 -6.36
C MET A 36 11.36 4.02 -5.75
N ILE A 37 12.20 3.05 -5.48
CA ILE A 37 13.53 3.29 -4.94
C ILE A 37 14.36 4.13 -5.93
N LEU A 38 14.36 3.75 -7.19
CA LEU A 38 15.12 4.46 -8.22
C LEU A 38 14.63 5.89 -8.41
N GLU A 39 13.34 6.10 -8.42
CA GLU A 39 12.78 7.45 -8.54
C GLU A 39 13.17 8.33 -7.36
N ASP A 40 13.09 7.80 -6.15
CA ASP A 40 13.44 8.54 -4.95
C ASP A 40 14.92 8.94 -4.97
N GLU A 41 15.79 8.01 -5.32
CA GLU A 41 17.24 8.28 -5.40
C GLU A 41 17.59 9.27 -6.50
N ASN A 42 16.90 9.19 -7.63
CA ASN A 42 17.12 10.12 -8.73
C ASN A 42 16.69 11.55 -8.37
N GLU A 43 15.59 11.70 -7.65
CA GLU A 43 15.10 13.01 -7.25
C GLU A 43 15.92 13.64 -6.14
N SER A 44 16.26 12.85 -5.12
CA SER A 44 16.97 13.37 -3.95
C SER A 44 18.48 13.48 -4.17
N GLY A 45 19.03 12.67 -5.07
CA GLY A 45 20.46 12.60 -5.30
C GLY A 45 21.24 11.90 -4.18
N VAL A 46 20.52 11.31 -3.23
CA VAL A 46 21.13 10.57 -2.13
C VAL A 46 20.45 9.22 -1.98
N ARG A 47 21.03 8.37 -1.14
CA ARG A 47 20.47 7.05 -0.90
C ARG A 47 19.11 7.13 -0.24
N THR A 48 18.19 6.32 -0.71
CA THR A 48 16.85 6.22 -0.16
C THR A 48 16.88 5.70 1.28
N ASP A 49 16.08 6.33 2.13
CA ASP A 49 15.78 5.77 3.45
C ASP A 49 14.75 4.66 3.24
N LEU A 50 15.23 3.43 3.24
CA LEU A 50 14.40 2.27 2.93
C LEU A 50 13.25 2.08 3.92
N SER A 51 13.45 2.43 5.19
CA SER A 51 12.38 2.30 6.18
C SER A 51 11.19 3.17 5.85
N SER A 52 11.45 4.44 5.53
CA SER A 52 10.39 5.38 5.15
C SER A 52 9.74 4.98 3.84
N LEU A 53 10.54 4.58 2.87
CA LEU A 53 10.02 4.21 1.56
C LEU A 53 9.13 2.98 1.64
N PHE A 54 9.55 1.96 2.39
CA PHE A 54 8.75 0.75 2.56
C PHE A 54 7.42 1.05 3.24
N GLN A 55 7.42 1.94 4.21
CA GLN A 55 6.20 2.36 4.89
C GLN A 55 5.25 3.05 3.91
N ASP A 56 5.76 3.98 3.12
CA ASP A 56 4.96 4.67 2.11
C ASP A 56 4.41 3.68 1.08
N TRP A 57 5.25 2.78 0.61
CA TRP A 57 4.86 1.78 -0.35
C TRP A 57 3.74 0.88 0.19
N GLU A 58 3.89 0.45 1.45
CA GLU A 58 2.92 -0.41 2.11
C GLU A 58 1.53 0.24 2.16
N TYR A 59 1.49 1.55 2.39
CA TYR A 59 0.23 2.28 2.47
C TYR A 59 -0.24 2.89 1.16
N GLY A 60 0.41 2.53 0.07
CA GLY A 60 0.00 3.00 -1.26
C GLY A 60 0.40 4.43 -1.56
N ILE A 61 1.38 4.96 -0.85
CA ILE A 61 1.89 6.31 -1.05
C ILE A 61 3.23 6.22 -1.79
N GLY A 62 3.46 7.08 -2.78
CA GLY A 62 4.76 7.09 -3.41
C GLY A 62 4.75 7.69 -4.80
N PHE A 63 5.94 7.89 -5.35
CA PHE A 63 6.11 8.57 -6.62
C PHE A 63 5.61 7.64 -7.72
N GLY A 64 5.94 6.77 -8.22
CA GLY A 64 5.48 5.96 -9.32
C GLY A 64 4.06 5.39 -9.19
N GLY A 65 3.37 5.75 -8.13
CA GLY A 65 2.06 5.20 -7.84
C GLY A 65 2.12 3.78 -7.31
N ALA A 66 1.23 3.46 -6.42
CA ALA A 66 1.15 2.11 -5.89
C ALA A 66 0.31 1.23 -6.80
N ILE A 67 0.54 -0.06 -6.72
CA ILE A 67 -0.25 -1.04 -7.45
C ILE A 67 -1.70 -1.02 -6.96
N TRP A 68 -1.88 -0.85 -5.67
CA TRP A 68 -3.20 -0.91 -5.01
C TRP A 68 -3.63 0.48 -4.53
N PRO A 69 -4.93 0.65 -4.22
CA PRO A 69 -5.42 1.92 -3.67
C PRO A 69 -4.74 2.26 -2.34
N CYS A 70 -4.54 3.54 -2.09
CA CYS A 70 -3.88 3.97 -0.87
C CYS A 70 -4.75 3.73 0.37
N PHE A 71 -4.11 3.77 1.53
CA PHE A 71 -4.78 3.51 2.80
C PHE A 71 -5.94 4.47 3.07
N GLU A 72 -5.77 5.74 2.73
CA GLU A 72 -6.85 6.72 2.91
C GLU A 72 -8.08 6.38 2.07
N GLU A 73 -7.88 6.04 0.82
CA GLU A 73 -8.98 5.61 -0.05
C GLU A 73 -9.65 4.36 0.48
N PHE A 74 -8.86 3.42 0.98
CA PHE A 74 -9.39 2.21 1.59
C PHE A 74 -10.28 2.54 2.79
N LEU A 75 -9.83 3.43 3.66
CA LEU A 75 -10.59 3.81 4.84
C LEU A 75 -11.92 4.47 4.49
N GLU A 76 -11.95 5.23 3.41
CA GLU A 76 -13.16 5.92 2.98
C GLU A 76 -14.13 5.02 2.24
N ASN A 77 -13.63 4.15 1.37
CA ASN A 77 -14.46 3.42 0.42
C ASN A 77 -14.71 1.96 0.79
N GLU A 78 -13.73 1.30 1.41
CA GLU A 78 -13.80 -0.14 1.64
C GLU A 78 -14.02 -0.52 3.09
N TYR A 79 -13.36 0.17 3.99
CA TYR A 79 -13.40 -0.17 5.41
C TYR A 79 -14.79 -0.08 6.04
N PRO A 80 -15.63 0.91 5.72
CA PRO A 80 -16.99 0.93 6.27
C PRO A 80 -17.81 -0.31 5.92
N THR A 81 -17.64 -0.81 4.71
CA THR A 81 -18.31 -2.03 4.26
C THR A 81 -17.84 -3.25 5.05
N ILE A 82 -16.54 -3.32 5.31
CA ILE A 82 -15.95 -4.40 6.10
C ILE A 82 -16.50 -4.39 7.52
N LEU A 83 -16.58 -3.21 8.12
CA LEU A 83 -17.13 -3.06 9.47
C LEU A 83 -18.58 -3.49 9.53
N GLU A 84 -19.38 -3.15 8.53
CA GLU A 84 -20.77 -3.57 8.45
C GLU A 84 -20.91 -5.08 8.39
N LYS A 85 -20.09 -5.73 7.59
CA LYS A 85 -20.11 -7.19 7.46
C LYS A 85 -19.74 -7.88 8.76
N GLU A 86 -18.83 -7.30 9.52
CA GLU A 86 -18.42 -7.89 10.79
C GLU A 86 -19.46 -7.75 11.88
N ARG A 87 -20.39 -6.79 11.72
CA ARG A 87 -21.50 -6.62 12.65
C ARG A 87 -22.61 -7.63 12.42
N GLU A 88 -22.67 -8.19 11.26
CA GLU A 88 -23.63 -9.23 10.92
C GLU A 88 -23.17 -10.59 11.46
#